data_d20b6c9ff8c75b597fc08e0057c2fe11
#
_entry.id   d20b6c9ff8c75b597fc08e0057c2fe11
#
_cell.length_a   1.000
_cell.length_b   1.000
_cell.length_c   1.000
_cell.angle_alpha   90.00
_cell.angle_beta   90.00
_cell.angle_gamma   90.00
#
_symmetry.space_group_name_H-M   'P 1'
#
loop_
_entity.id
_entity.type
_entity.pdbx_description
1 polymer ?
#
loop_
_entity_poly.entity_id
_entity_poly.type
_entity_poly.pdbx_seq_one_letter_code
_entity_poly.pdbx_strand_id
1 'polypeptide(L)'
;MKTIKNLKIRQKLYVLIGIAVFGLLSVQSMSLFQMRNLNNVNHTIVENWLPSLSTARNMNTTMSNIRLNETVISTAEINEDISANIGYLEKEMDTMEELLKSYQSTLLNEEDEKLLDILKSDWNSYKELDQEILKLVEKGNPEAALAKLNSDGVELYNAMSDALNNMISYNMEGSTLASEESSHTYSTAIQV
;
A
#
# COMPACT_ATOMS: atom_id res chain seq x y z
N MET A 1 -5.31 -8.66 57.53
CA MET A 1 -6.10 -7.43 57.90
C MET A 1 -5.94 -6.95 59.35
N LYS A 2 -5.21 -7.64 60.26
CA LYS A 2 -4.97 -7.17 61.62
C LYS A 2 -3.90 -6.07 61.79
N THR A 3 -3.00 -5.90 60.81
CA THR A 3 -1.80 -5.03 60.91
C THR A 3 -2.14 -3.53 60.76
N ILE A 4 -3.13 -3.15 59.96
CA ILE A 4 -3.47 -1.73 59.70
C ILE A 4 -4.26 -1.12 60.85
N LYS A 5 -5.01 -1.92 61.64
CA LYS A 5 -5.80 -1.43 62.80
C LYS A 5 -4.94 -0.84 63.92
N ASN A 6 -3.71 -1.33 64.11
CA ASN A 6 -2.85 -0.96 65.22
C ASN A 6 -1.85 0.17 64.92
N LEU A 7 -1.92 0.76 63.71
CA LEU A 7 -1.05 1.87 63.30
C LEU A 7 -1.51 3.18 63.95
N LYS A 8 -0.52 4.03 64.33
CA LYS A 8 -0.79 5.41 64.76
C LYS A 8 -1.44 6.20 63.62
N ILE A 9 -2.29 7.19 63.89
CA ILE A 9 -3.00 8.00 62.91
C ILE A 9 -2.04 8.53 61.81
N ARG A 10 -0.88 9.01 62.18
CA ARG A 10 0.18 9.49 61.23
C ARG A 10 0.63 8.40 60.29
N GLN A 11 0.80 7.16 60.73
CA GLN A 11 1.20 6.03 59.92
C GLN A 11 0.08 5.61 58.91
N LYS A 12 -1.18 5.65 59.37
CA LYS A 12 -2.35 5.40 58.51
C LYS A 12 -2.43 6.41 57.38
N LEU A 13 -2.13 7.70 57.68
CA LEU A 13 -2.11 8.76 56.65
C LEU A 13 -1.02 8.53 55.65
N TYR A 14 0.21 8.15 56.03
CA TYR A 14 1.28 7.84 55.11
C TYR A 14 0.96 6.64 54.20
N VAL A 15 0.33 5.58 54.74
CA VAL A 15 -0.08 4.43 53.95
C VAL A 15 -1.14 4.84 52.92
N LEU A 16 -2.12 5.67 53.30
CA LEU A 16 -3.16 6.16 52.41
C LEU A 16 -2.59 7.04 51.29
N ILE A 17 -1.65 7.94 51.61
CA ILE A 17 -0.96 8.76 50.62
C ILE A 17 -0.11 7.86 49.69
N GLY A 18 0.59 6.86 50.26
CA GLY A 18 1.37 5.92 49.45
C GLY A 18 0.54 5.14 48.45
N ILE A 19 -0.65 4.65 48.87
CA ILE A 19 -1.60 3.98 47.97
C ILE A 19 -2.11 4.93 46.90
N ALA A 20 -2.47 6.16 47.26
CA ALA A 20 -2.93 7.16 46.28
C ALA A 20 -1.83 7.50 45.25
N VAL A 21 -0.60 7.72 45.69
CA VAL A 21 0.55 8.00 44.80
C VAL A 21 0.86 6.80 43.90
N PHE A 22 0.84 5.58 44.46
CA PHE A 22 1.03 4.36 43.66
C PHE A 22 -0.07 4.18 42.62
N GLY A 23 -1.33 4.43 42.96
CA GLY A 23 -2.46 4.38 42.04
C GLY A 23 -2.31 5.39 40.89
N LEU A 24 -1.94 6.64 41.21
CA LEU A 24 -1.69 7.68 40.21
C LEU A 24 -0.53 7.30 39.26
N LEU A 25 0.57 6.79 39.78
CA LEU A 25 1.72 6.36 38.98
C LEU A 25 1.34 5.17 38.07
N SER A 26 0.52 4.25 38.55
CA SER A 26 0.04 3.11 37.77
C SER A 26 -0.83 3.55 36.60
N VAL A 27 -1.78 4.45 36.83
CA VAL A 27 -2.64 5.02 35.78
C VAL A 27 -1.83 5.80 34.76
N GLN A 28 -0.89 6.64 35.21
CA GLN A 28 0.00 7.38 34.28
C GLN A 28 0.86 6.45 33.42
N SER A 29 1.42 5.39 34.00
CA SER A 29 2.23 4.41 33.27
C SER A 29 1.40 3.69 32.21
N MET A 30 0.18 3.30 32.55
CA MET A 30 -0.77 2.67 31.62
C MET A 30 -1.15 3.60 30.49
N SER A 31 -1.49 4.86 30.80
CA SER A 31 -1.82 5.88 29.79
C SER A 31 -0.67 6.15 28.81
N LEU A 32 0.57 6.22 29.31
CA LEU A 32 1.74 6.40 28.45
C LEU A 32 1.97 5.18 27.54
N PHE A 33 1.76 3.98 28.04
CA PHE A 33 1.87 2.78 27.21
C PHE A 33 0.82 2.75 26.10
N GLN A 34 -0.44 3.05 26.41
CA GLN A 34 -1.54 3.11 25.45
C GLN A 34 -1.30 4.22 24.41
N MET A 35 -0.81 5.39 24.80
CA MET A 35 -0.47 6.48 23.90
C MET A 35 0.65 6.09 22.93
N ARG A 36 1.66 5.36 23.39
CA ARG A 36 2.72 4.83 22.50
C ARG A 36 2.17 3.84 21.50
N ASN A 37 1.28 2.94 21.92
CA ASN A 37 0.66 1.98 21.02
C ASN A 37 -0.17 2.69 19.95
N LEU A 38 -1.02 3.65 20.34
CA LEU A 38 -1.78 4.50 19.41
C LEU A 38 -0.87 5.20 18.40
N ASN A 39 0.22 5.78 18.86
CA ASN A 39 1.17 6.47 17.99
C ASN A 39 1.81 5.49 16.98
N ASN A 40 2.17 4.28 17.41
CA ASN A 40 2.76 3.28 16.53
C ASN A 40 1.76 2.81 15.46
N VAL A 41 0.51 2.54 15.84
CA VAL A 41 -0.53 2.13 14.89
C VAL A 41 -0.80 3.24 13.88
N ASN A 42 -0.95 4.49 14.35
CA ASN A 42 -1.15 5.63 13.46
C ASN A 42 0.05 5.85 12.53
N HIS A 43 1.27 5.66 13.00
CA HIS A 43 2.48 5.73 12.18
C HIS A 43 2.44 4.68 11.06
N THR A 44 2.07 3.43 11.38
CA THR A 44 1.94 2.37 10.37
C THR A 44 0.86 2.70 9.32
N ILE A 45 -0.26 3.30 9.72
CA ILE A 45 -1.30 3.73 8.78
C ILE A 45 -0.75 4.81 7.83
N VAL A 46 -0.09 5.83 8.37
CA VAL A 46 0.35 7.01 7.60
C VAL A 46 1.59 6.73 6.75
N GLU A 47 2.52 5.93 7.25
CA GLU A 47 3.82 5.69 6.59
C GLU A 47 3.84 4.45 5.69
N ASN A 48 2.89 3.53 5.88
CA ASN A 48 2.85 2.29 5.11
C ASN A 48 1.51 2.10 4.38
N TRP A 49 0.38 1.86 5.09
CA TRP A 49 -0.87 1.48 4.46
C TRP A 49 -1.39 2.50 3.44
N LEU A 50 -1.45 3.78 3.79
CA LEU A 50 -1.96 4.82 2.90
C LEU A 50 -1.03 5.08 1.70
N PRO A 51 0.30 5.19 1.86
CA PRO A 51 1.22 5.29 0.74
C PRO A 51 1.15 4.07 -0.19
N SER A 52 1.14 2.85 0.34
CA SER A 52 1.01 1.61 -0.45
C SER A 52 -0.29 1.59 -1.25
N LEU A 53 -1.43 1.92 -0.61
CA LEU A 53 -2.72 2.02 -1.29
C LEU A 53 -2.72 3.06 -2.40
N SER A 54 -2.14 4.24 -2.15
CA SER A 54 -2.03 5.30 -3.15
C SER A 54 -1.14 4.87 -4.32
N THR A 55 0.00 4.25 -4.04
CA THR A 55 0.93 3.76 -5.05
C THR A 55 0.30 2.67 -5.92
N ALA A 56 -0.40 1.69 -5.32
CA ALA A 56 -1.10 0.64 -6.06
C ALA A 56 -2.18 1.20 -7.00
N ARG A 57 -2.94 2.22 -6.56
CA ARG A 57 -3.92 2.92 -7.40
C ARG A 57 -3.27 3.70 -8.54
N ASN A 58 -2.13 4.34 -8.28
CA ASN A 58 -1.37 5.02 -9.32
C ASN A 58 -0.84 4.03 -10.35
N MET A 59 -0.32 2.86 -9.94
CA MET A 59 0.08 1.80 -10.86
C MET A 59 -1.09 1.34 -11.75
N ASN A 60 -2.28 1.20 -11.20
CA ASN A 60 -3.48 0.83 -11.97
C ASN A 60 -3.83 1.90 -13.04
N THR A 61 -3.69 3.18 -12.69
CA THR A 61 -3.89 4.28 -13.63
C THR A 61 -2.80 4.29 -14.72
N THR A 62 -1.53 4.16 -14.34
CA THR A 62 -0.39 4.09 -15.26
C THR A 62 -0.53 2.91 -16.23
N MET A 63 -0.93 1.73 -15.76
CA MET A 63 -1.20 0.57 -16.60
C MET A 63 -2.30 0.86 -17.65
N SER A 64 -3.36 1.57 -17.25
CA SER A 64 -4.42 1.97 -18.18
C SER A 64 -3.93 2.97 -19.23
N ASN A 65 -3.04 3.90 -18.85
CA ASN A 65 -2.41 4.84 -19.76
C ASN A 65 -1.48 4.13 -20.78
N ILE A 66 -0.68 3.16 -20.30
CA ILE A 66 0.15 2.31 -21.15
C ILE A 66 -0.72 1.66 -22.22
N ARG A 67 -1.79 0.97 -21.79
CA ARG A 67 -2.73 0.28 -22.71
C ARG A 67 -3.36 1.22 -23.72
N LEU A 68 -3.70 2.43 -23.31
CA LEU A 68 -4.25 3.45 -24.20
C LEU A 68 -3.23 3.87 -25.27
N ASN A 69 -1.99 4.15 -24.88
CA ASN A 69 -0.93 4.55 -25.80
C ASN A 69 -0.58 3.43 -26.81
N GLU A 70 -0.47 2.17 -26.33
CA GLU A 70 -0.29 1.01 -27.20
C GLU A 70 -1.41 0.87 -28.22
N THR A 71 -2.66 1.09 -27.80
CA THR A 71 -3.82 1.04 -28.70
C THR A 71 -3.70 2.11 -29.78
N VAL A 72 -3.38 3.35 -29.40
CA VAL A 72 -3.19 4.46 -30.34
C VAL A 72 -2.08 4.14 -31.33
N ILE A 73 -0.92 3.68 -30.86
CA ILE A 73 0.24 3.31 -31.68
C ILE A 73 -0.12 2.16 -32.65
N SER A 74 -0.87 1.15 -32.17
CA SER A 74 -1.25 -0.02 -32.97
C SER A 74 -2.41 0.23 -33.94
N THR A 75 -3.12 1.35 -33.83
CA THR A 75 -4.22 1.75 -34.73
C THR A 75 -3.82 2.88 -35.68
N ALA A 76 -2.60 3.43 -35.56
CA ALA A 76 -2.13 4.51 -36.40
C ALA A 76 -1.98 4.08 -37.87
N GLU A 77 -2.24 4.99 -38.80
CA GLU A 77 -2.02 4.75 -40.23
C GLU A 77 -0.52 4.65 -40.54
N ILE A 78 -0.14 3.88 -41.57
CA ILE A 78 1.27 3.53 -41.91
C ILE A 78 2.20 4.75 -42.07
N ASN A 79 1.69 5.93 -42.32
CA ASN A 79 2.49 7.16 -42.50
C ASN A 79 2.22 8.22 -41.43
N GLU A 80 1.50 7.88 -40.37
CA GLU A 80 1.22 8.80 -39.28
C GLU A 80 2.46 8.92 -38.36
N ASP A 81 2.71 10.15 -37.86
CA ASP A 81 3.76 10.37 -36.89
C ASP A 81 3.30 9.95 -35.50
N ILE A 82 3.77 8.76 -35.09
CA ILE A 82 3.48 8.17 -33.76
C ILE A 82 4.56 8.44 -32.72
N SER A 83 5.59 9.20 -33.07
CA SER A 83 6.79 9.42 -32.19
C SER A 83 6.39 10.00 -30.84
N ALA A 84 5.40 10.90 -30.82
CA ALA A 84 4.90 11.49 -29.56
C ALA A 84 4.21 10.43 -28.68
N ASN A 85 3.43 9.53 -29.27
CA ASN A 85 2.74 8.46 -28.53
C ASN A 85 3.71 7.42 -27.99
N ILE A 86 4.77 7.11 -28.74
CA ILE A 86 5.88 6.25 -28.25
C ILE A 86 6.56 6.93 -27.06
N GLY A 87 6.87 8.22 -27.14
CA GLY A 87 7.45 8.96 -26.02
C GLY A 87 6.55 9.03 -24.78
N TYR A 88 5.24 9.10 -24.94
CA TYR A 88 4.30 8.98 -23.82
C TYR A 88 4.27 7.57 -23.23
N LEU A 89 4.30 6.55 -24.08
CA LEU A 89 4.36 5.15 -23.63
C LEU A 89 5.61 4.88 -22.80
N GLU A 90 6.79 5.26 -23.31
CA GLU A 90 8.08 5.13 -22.61
C GLU A 90 8.03 5.81 -21.23
N LYS A 91 7.47 7.02 -21.14
CA LYS A 91 7.30 7.75 -19.88
C LYS A 91 6.40 7.02 -18.89
N GLU A 92 5.28 6.45 -19.36
CA GLU A 92 4.38 5.68 -18.48
C GLU A 92 5.04 4.37 -18.03
N MET A 93 5.84 3.71 -18.89
CA MET A 93 6.64 2.53 -18.52
C MET A 93 7.67 2.87 -17.42
N ASP A 94 8.40 3.97 -17.55
CA ASP A 94 9.33 4.46 -16.53
C ASP A 94 8.58 4.80 -15.21
N THR A 95 7.42 5.42 -15.32
CA THR A 95 6.57 5.74 -14.16
C THR A 95 6.16 4.47 -13.41
N MET A 96 5.81 3.39 -14.12
CA MET A 96 5.49 2.10 -13.49
C MET A 96 6.68 1.54 -12.72
N GLU A 97 7.90 1.60 -13.27
CA GLU A 97 9.11 1.14 -12.59
C GLU A 97 9.39 1.95 -11.30
N GLU A 98 9.17 3.27 -11.34
CA GLU A 98 9.29 4.13 -10.14
C GLU A 98 8.24 3.79 -9.09
N LEU A 99 7.00 3.55 -9.49
CA LEU A 99 5.92 3.16 -8.58
C LEU A 99 6.17 1.80 -7.94
N LEU A 100 6.68 0.82 -8.68
CA LEU A 100 7.09 -0.49 -8.14
C LEU A 100 8.19 -0.36 -7.08
N LYS A 101 9.19 0.51 -7.30
CA LYS A 101 10.24 0.82 -6.30
C LYS A 101 9.66 1.54 -5.09
N SER A 102 8.73 2.49 -5.32
CA SER A 102 8.06 3.21 -4.24
C SER A 102 7.26 2.26 -3.35
N TYR A 103 6.49 1.35 -3.96
CA TYR A 103 5.72 0.35 -3.21
C TYR A 103 6.63 -0.57 -2.39
N GLN A 104 7.74 -1.00 -2.95
CA GLN A 104 8.71 -1.85 -2.25
C GLN A 104 9.26 -1.21 -0.97
N SER A 105 9.32 0.12 -0.89
CA SER A 105 9.77 0.84 0.31
C SER A 105 8.75 0.87 1.44
N THR A 106 7.50 0.51 1.18
CA THR A 106 6.37 0.54 2.12
C THR A 106 5.89 -0.85 2.54
N LEU A 107 6.58 -1.92 2.11
CA LEU A 107 6.25 -3.31 2.45
C LEU A 107 6.20 -3.52 3.96
N LEU A 108 5.17 -4.22 4.43
CA LEU A 108 4.94 -4.48 5.85
C LEU A 108 5.28 -5.90 6.28
N ASN A 109 5.09 -6.89 5.40
CA ASN A 109 5.26 -8.30 5.73
C ASN A 109 5.39 -9.17 4.47
N GLU A 110 5.59 -10.48 4.66
CA GLU A 110 5.75 -11.46 3.59
C GLU A 110 4.53 -11.58 2.64
N GLU A 111 3.33 -11.31 3.12
CA GLU A 111 2.11 -11.36 2.29
C GLU A 111 2.12 -10.21 1.28
N ASP A 112 2.43 -9.01 1.75
CA ASP A 112 2.58 -7.82 0.93
C ASP A 112 3.70 -7.97 -0.11
N GLU A 113 4.84 -8.57 0.30
CA GLU A 113 5.95 -8.88 -0.60
C GLU A 113 5.54 -9.86 -1.71
N LYS A 114 4.79 -10.93 -1.39
CA LYS A 114 4.28 -11.88 -2.40
C LYS A 114 3.36 -11.22 -3.42
N LEU A 115 2.48 -10.32 -2.98
CA LEU A 115 1.60 -9.58 -3.89
C LEU A 115 2.41 -8.71 -4.86
N LEU A 116 3.44 -8.03 -4.35
CA LEU A 116 4.35 -7.24 -5.19
C LEU A 116 5.13 -8.12 -6.17
N ASP A 117 5.61 -9.29 -5.75
CA ASP A 117 6.37 -10.20 -6.61
C ASP A 117 5.52 -10.77 -7.75
N ILE A 118 4.24 -11.06 -7.51
CA ILE A 118 3.29 -11.45 -8.55
C ILE A 118 3.17 -10.32 -9.58
N LEU A 119 2.89 -9.09 -9.12
CA LEU A 119 2.79 -7.94 -10.02
C LEU A 119 4.07 -7.70 -10.82
N LYS A 120 5.25 -7.81 -10.21
CA LYS A 120 6.55 -7.67 -10.90
C LYS A 120 6.75 -8.74 -11.98
N SER A 121 6.31 -9.97 -11.72
CA SER A 121 6.36 -11.06 -12.70
C SER A 121 5.49 -10.75 -13.92
N ASP A 122 4.25 -10.34 -13.68
CA ASP A 122 3.30 -9.99 -14.74
C ASP A 122 3.77 -8.75 -15.51
N TRP A 123 4.31 -7.75 -14.82
CA TRP A 123 4.91 -6.56 -15.42
C TRP A 123 6.08 -6.89 -16.34
N ASN A 124 6.96 -7.81 -15.95
CA ASN A 124 8.07 -8.23 -16.82
C ASN A 124 7.55 -8.90 -18.10
N SER A 125 6.54 -9.74 -17.99
CA SER A 125 5.90 -10.35 -19.16
C SER A 125 5.22 -9.30 -20.05
N TYR A 126 4.62 -8.29 -19.45
CA TYR A 126 3.99 -7.18 -20.19
C TYR A 126 5.02 -6.33 -20.93
N LYS A 127 6.20 -6.04 -20.35
CA LYS A 127 7.29 -5.34 -21.03
C LYS A 127 7.82 -6.09 -22.24
N GLU A 128 7.90 -7.41 -22.17
CA GLU A 128 8.30 -8.23 -23.32
C GLU A 128 7.27 -8.13 -24.46
N LEU A 129 5.99 -8.19 -24.12
CA LEU A 129 4.89 -7.99 -25.07
C LEU A 129 4.94 -6.61 -25.72
N ASP A 130 5.12 -5.54 -24.93
CA ASP A 130 5.21 -4.16 -25.43
C ASP A 130 6.33 -4.03 -26.48
N GLN A 131 7.52 -4.58 -26.20
CA GLN A 131 8.62 -4.57 -27.16
C GLN A 131 8.28 -5.31 -28.46
N GLU A 132 7.49 -6.38 -28.42
CA GLU A 132 7.04 -7.10 -29.60
C GLU A 132 6.04 -6.27 -30.40
N ILE A 133 5.11 -5.59 -29.72
CA ILE A 133 4.12 -4.68 -30.33
C ILE A 133 4.85 -3.54 -31.05
N LEU A 134 5.77 -2.86 -30.39
CA LEU A 134 6.56 -1.77 -30.98
C LEU A 134 7.34 -2.22 -32.21
N LYS A 135 7.99 -3.40 -32.16
CA LYS A 135 8.70 -3.98 -33.32
C LYS A 135 7.77 -4.28 -34.50
N LEU A 136 6.51 -4.67 -34.24
CA LEU A 136 5.55 -4.90 -35.32
C LEU A 136 5.12 -3.58 -35.97
N VAL A 137 4.91 -2.54 -35.17
CA VAL A 137 4.58 -1.20 -35.67
C VAL A 137 5.74 -0.62 -36.48
N GLU A 138 6.99 -0.70 -35.99
CA GLU A 138 8.19 -0.25 -36.70
C GLU A 138 8.39 -0.95 -38.06
N LYS A 139 7.98 -2.21 -38.17
CA LYS A 139 7.98 -2.97 -39.43
C LYS A 139 6.82 -2.62 -40.38
N GLY A 140 5.99 -1.65 -40.03
CA GLY A 140 4.84 -1.25 -40.83
C GLY A 140 3.69 -2.27 -40.79
N ASN A 141 3.56 -3.02 -39.69
CA ASN A 141 2.49 -4.02 -39.52
C ASN A 141 1.63 -3.73 -38.28
N PRO A 142 0.90 -2.59 -38.26
CA PRO A 142 0.07 -2.20 -37.13
C PRO A 142 -1.09 -3.17 -36.89
N GLU A 143 -1.62 -3.83 -37.95
CA GLU A 143 -2.69 -4.83 -37.80
C GLU A 143 -2.23 -6.03 -36.95
N ALA A 144 -1.01 -6.53 -37.16
CA ALA A 144 -0.46 -7.62 -36.33
C ALA A 144 -0.15 -7.13 -34.91
N ALA A 145 0.29 -5.89 -34.71
CA ALA A 145 0.46 -5.27 -33.42
C ALA A 145 -0.84 -5.21 -32.65
N LEU A 146 -1.90 -4.72 -33.30
CA LEU A 146 -3.25 -4.64 -32.70
C LEU A 146 -3.84 -6.03 -32.39
N ALA A 147 -3.62 -7.00 -33.29
CA ALA A 147 -4.06 -8.38 -33.05
C ALA A 147 -3.37 -8.98 -31.81
N LYS A 148 -2.05 -8.77 -31.67
CA LYS A 148 -1.28 -9.23 -30.51
C LYS A 148 -1.70 -8.51 -29.23
N LEU A 149 -1.92 -7.20 -29.31
CA LEU A 149 -2.43 -6.40 -28.20
C LEU A 149 -3.80 -6.90 -27.72
N ASN A 150 -4.69 -7.31 -28.64
CA ASN A 150 -6.02 -7.79 -28.33
C ASN A 150 -6.10 -9.28 -27.95
N SER A 151 -5.01 -10.05 -28.09
CA SER A 151 -4.87 -11.42 -27.58
C SER A 151 -4.04 -11.45 -26.30
N ASP A 152 -2.74 -11.60 -26.43
CA ASP A 152 -1.78 -11.73 -25.33
C ASP A 152 -1.82 -10.52 -24.38
N GLY A 153 -1.98 -9.32 -24.98
CA GLY A 153 -2.07 -8.07 -24.23
C GLY A 153 -3.29 -7.97 -23.32
N VAL A 154 -4.45 -8.52 -23.74
CA VAL A 154 -5.65 -8.56 -22.87
C VAL A 154 -5.42 -9.52 -21.70
N GLU A 155 -4.80 -10.67 -21.93
CA GLU A 155 -4.52 -11.65 -20.87
C GLU A 155 -3.58 -11.07 -19.82
N LEU A 156 -2.44 -10.51 -20.23
CA LEU A 156 -1.47 -9.90 -19.32
C LEU A 156 -2.03 -8.66 -18.59
N TYR A 157 -2.80 -7.82 -19.31
CA TYR A 157 -3.47 -6.69 -18.69
C TYR A 157 -4.43 -7.12 -17.58
N ASN A 158 -5.21 -8.16 -17.81
CA ASN A 158 -6.13 -8.69 -16.81
C ASN A 158 -5.36 -9.29 -15.61
N ALA A 159 -4.28 -10.04 -15.85
CA ALA A 159 -3.44 -10.58 -14.77
C ALA A 159 -2.87 -9.45 -13.89
N MET A 160 -2.30 -8.40 -14.49
CA MET A 160 -1.80 -7.23 -13.76
C MET A 160 -2.93 -6.49 -13.02
N SER A 161 -4.10 -6.35 -13.64
CA SER A 161 -5.26 -5.71 -13.02
C SER A 161 -5.73 -6.48 -11.78
N ASP A 162 -5.75 -7.81 -11.85
CA ASP A 162 -6.12 -8.66 -10.73
C ASP A 162 -5.07 -8.59 -9.61
N ALA A 163 -3.78 -8.61 -9.95
CA ALA A 163 -2.69 -8.42 -8.99
C ALA A 163 -2.79 -7.06 -8.27
N LEU A 164 -3.01 -5.97 -9.01
CA LEU A 164 -3.20 -4.62 -8.45
C LEU A 164 -4.46 -4.52 -7.59
N ASN A 165 -5.56 -5.13 -7.99
CA ASN A 165 -6.79 -5.16 -7.19
C ASN A 165 -6.59 -5.92 -5.87
N ASN A 166 -5.83 -7.02 -5.88
CA ASN A 166 -5.48 -7.75 -4.67
C ASN A 166 -4.60 -6.89 -3.74
N MET A 167 -3.60 -6.18 -4.27
CA MET A 167 -2.78 -5.25 -3.50
C MET A 167 -3.60 -4.10 -2.90
N ILE A 168 -4.51 -3.51 -3.68
CA ILE A 168 -5.42 -2.44 -3.23
C ILE A 168 -6.32 -2.96 -2.09
N SER A 169 -6.91 -4.13 -2.26
CA SER A 169 -7.79 -4.76 -1.26
C SER A 169 -7.05 -5.07 0.03
N TYR A 170 -5.85 -5.65 -0.07
CA TYR A 170 -4.98 -5.95 1.04
C TYR A 170 -4.63 -4.68 1.86
N ASN A 171 -4.18 -3.63 1.18
CA ASN A 171 -3.82 -2.37 1.83
C ASN A 171 -5.03 -1.66 2.47
N MET A 172 -6.19 -1.73 1.82
CA MET A 172 -7.43 -1.14 2.34
C MET A 172 -7.92 -1.88 3.58
N GLU A 173 -7.90 -3.22 3.57
CA GLU A 173 -8.25 -4.05 4.72
C GLU A 173 -7.29 -3.82 5.88
N GLY A 174 -5.98 -3.84 5.63
CA GLY A 174 -4.95 -3.58 6.65
C GLY A 174 -5.08 -2.19 7.27
N SER A 175 -5.33 -1.16 6.47
CA SER A 175 -5.59 0.20 6.96
C SER A 175 -6.84 0.27 7.83
N THR A 176 -7.92 -0.44 7.45
CA THR A 176 -9.17 -0.49 8.20
C THR A 176 -8.97 -1.18 9.55
N LEU A 177 -8.36 -2.35 9.57
CA LEU A 177 -8.07 -3.09 10.81
C LEU A 177 -7.17 -2.29 11.77
N ALA A 178 -6.14 -1.63 11.25
CA ALA A 178 -5.29 -0.76 12.04
C ALA A 178 -6.05 0.44 12.62
N SER A 179 -6.97 1.03 11.86
CA SER A 179 -7.83 2.12 12.34
C SER A 179 -8.81 1.66 13.45
N GLU A 180 -9.37 0.46 13.31
CA GLU A 180 -10.25 -0.14 14.33
C GLU A 180 -9.47 -0.44 15.62
N GLU A 181 -8.25 -0.99 15.53
CA GLU A 181 -7.36 -1.22 16.66
C GLU A 181 -7.02 0.09 17.39
N SER A 182 -6.70 1.14 16.63
CA SER A 182 -6.46 2.49 17.16
C SER A 182 -7.66 3.00 17.94
N SER A 183 -8.87 2.91 17.36
CA SER A 183 -10.12 3.34 17.98
C SER A 183 -10.44 2.55 19.26
N HIS A 184 -10.24 1.23 19.23
CA HIS A 184 -10.44 0.37 20.42
C HIS A 184 -9.45 0.74 21.53
N THR A 185 -8.18 0.93 21.21
CA THR A 185 -7.13 1.33 22.17
C THR A 185 -7.47 2.67 22.80
N TYR A 186 -7.91 3.65 21.99
CA TYR A 186 -8.35 4.96 22.48
C TYR A 186 -9.55 4.84 23.43
N SER A 187 -10.59 4.10 23.04
CA SER A 187 -11.78 3.93 23.87
C SER A 187 -11.49 3.27 25.22
N THR A 188 -10.54 2.31 25.23
CA THR A 188 -10.09 1.65 26.47
C THR A 188 -9.28 2.62 27.35
N ALA A 189 -8.45 3.48 26.73
CA ALA A 189 -7.63 4.46 27.44
C ALA A 189 -8.45 5.50 28.21
N ILE A 190 -9.63 5.88 27.73
CA ILE A 190 -10.50 6.89 28.39
C ILE A 190 -11.43 6.28 29.46
N GLN A 191 -11.51 4.95 29.57
CA GLN A 191 -12.32 4.27 30.60
C GLN A 191 -11.54 3.96 31.88
N VAL A 192 -10.24 4.22 31.92
CA VAL A 192 -9.34 4.04 33.06
C VAL A 192 -9.14 5.35 33.80
#